data_672a6e2ef84d758a7ed7b211eb890742
#
_entry.id   672a6e2ef84d758a7ed7b211eb890742
#
_cell.length_a   1.000
_cell.length_b   1.000
_cell.length_c   1.000
_cell.angle_alpha   90.00
_cell.angle_beta   90.00
_cell.angle_gamma   90.00
#
_symmetry.space_group_name_H-M   'P 1'
#
loop_
_entity.id
_entity.type
_entity.pdbx_description
1 polymer ?
#
loop_
_entity_poly.entity_id
_entity_poly.type
_entity_poly.pdbx_seq_one_letter_code
_entity_poly.pdbx_strand_id
1 'polypeptide(L)'
;MKITFLFLTTLFSFSLLHADDYGELIFSDDFERAESQEEKDEPGNEWGTNSRKRAKGNKQVDLVDGTMRIFIHEEADHAVSVTHPFEFTDGAVALRFKLEDEGDSIGLNFADLKEKSVHAGHLFMVKISPKQVQINDLKTGNMKLEIRTARQSKSLTEEQTKILQKKQVKSPHKTAVGEWHDVLVQVEGETLTLSLDGEEVGSFTSPGIAHTTKCMLRLSVPKNVVVDDVKFWRKK
;
A
#
# COMPACT_ATOMS: atom_id res chain seq x y z
N MET A 1 -18.58 -8.86 -55.85
CA MET A 1 -18.84 -9.26 -54.45
C MET A 1 -18.06 -8.27 -53.58
N LYS A 2 -18.74 -7.25 -53.01
CA LYS A 2 -18.07 -6.26 -52.16
C LYS A 2 -18.21 -6.69 -50.72
N ILE A 3 -17.06 -6.99 -50.06
CA ILE A 3 -17.02 -7.33 -48.65
C ILE A 3 -16.88 -6.04 -47.86
N THR A 4 -17.93 -5.67 -47.11
CA THR A 4 -17.94 -4.52 -46.22
C THR A 4 -17.40 -4.99 -44.85
N PHE A 5 -16.22 -4.52 -44.46
CA PHE A 5 -15.69 -4.70 -43.10
C PHE A 5 -16.40 -3.73 -42.15
N LEU A 6 -17.14 -4.28 -41.21
CA LEU A 6 -17.76 -3.55 -40.12
C LEU A 6 -16.75 -3.43 -38.99
N PHE A 7 -16.17 -2.22 -38.80
CA PHE A 7 -15.34 -1.92 -37.63
C PHE A 7 -16.25 -1.74 -36.42
N LEU A 8 -16.20 -2.70 -35.49
CA LEU A 8 -16.85 -2.59 -34.18
C LEU A 8 -15.93 -1.79 -33.26
N THR A 9 -16.17 -0.49 -33.12
CA THR A 9 -15.52 0.35 -32.11
C THR A 9 -16.12 0.05 -30.76
N THR A 10 -15.43 -0.72 -29.92
CA THR A 10 -15.73 -0.86 -28.49
C THR A 10 -15.39 0.48 -27.81
N LEU A 11 -16.43 1.25 -27.45
CA LEU A 11 -16.29 2.37 -26.53
C LEU A 11 -15.98 1.80 -25.14
N PHE A 12 -14.73 1.91 -24.73
CA PHE A 12 -14.37 1.79 -23.32
C PHE A 12 -14.93 3.04 -22.61
N SER A 13 -16.01 2.85 -21.87
CA SER A 13 -16.50 3.86 -20.93
C SER A 13 -15.54 3.93 -19.75
N PHE A 14 -14.59 4.85 -19.79
CA PHE A 14 -13.88 5.30 -18.61
C PHE A 14 -14.92 5.91 -17.67
N SER A 15 -15.27 5.19 -16.59
CA SER A 15 -15.93 5.81 -15.44
C SER A 15 -14.96 6.84 -14.88
N LEU A 16 -15.20 8.11 -15.14
CA LEU A 16 -14.58 9.22 -14.44
C LEU A 16 -14.96 9.06 -12.96
N LEU A 17 -14.09 8.45 -12.16
CA LEU A 17 -14.15 8.53 -10.72
C LEU A 17 -14.12 10.01 -10.38
N HIS A 18 -15.22 10.52 -9.82
CA HIS A 18 -15.33 11.92 -9.45
C HIS A 18 -14.37 12.16 -8.27
N ALA A 19 -13.32 12.93 -8.53
CA ALA A 19 -12.32 13.31 -7.52
C ALA A 19 -12.94 14.01 -6.28
N ASP A 20 -14.16 14.54 -6.42
CA ASP A 20 -14.90 15.20 -5.34
C ASP A 20 -15.34 14.27 -4.20
N ASP A 21 -15.41 12.94 -4.43
CA ASP A 21 -15.86 11.97 -3.42
C ASP A 21 -14.79 11.69 -2.33
N TYR A 22 -13.50 11.96 -2.61
CA TYR A 22 -12.40 11.64 -1.68
C TYR A 22 -11.90 12.85 -0.89
N GLY A 23 -12.38 14.05 -1.20
CA GLY A 23 -11.98 15.31 -0.59
C GLY A 23 -10.86 16.04 -1.35
N GLU A 24 -10.05 16.82 -0.63
CA GLU A 24 -8.96 17.62 -1.18
C GLU A 24 -7.79 16.72 -1.59
N LEU A 25 -7.34 16.81 -2.86
CA LEU A 25 -6.08 16.20 -3.29
C LEU A 25 -4.91 16.94 -2.61
N ILE A 26 -4.16 16.25 -1.77
CA ILE A 26 -3.04 16.82 -0.99
C ILE A 26 -1.67 16.40 -1.52
N PHE A 27 -1.59 15.38 -2.37
CA PHE A 27 -0.35 14.90 -3.00
C PHE A 27 -0.64 14.11 -4.26
N SER A 28 0.24 14.25 -5.26
CA SER A 28 0.30 13.36 -6.42
C SER A 28 1.74 13.21 -6.90
N ASP A 29 2.07 12.02 -7.41
CA ASP A 29 3.38 11.72 -7.99
C ASP A 29 3.24 10.68 -9.11
N ASP A 30 3.70 11.05 -10.29
CA ASP A 30 3.72 10.24 -11.52
C ASP A 30 5.14 9.74 -11.86
N PHE A 31 6.09 9.98 -10.98
CA PHE A 31 7.51 9.59 -11.08
C PHE A 31 8.23 10.02 -12.37
N GLU A 32 7.67 10.99 -13.13
CA GLU A 32 8.24 11.54 -14.36
C GLU A 32 9.45 12.44 -14.08
N ARG A 33 10.48 11.86 -13.48
CA ARG A 33 11.77 12.49 -13.18
C ARG A 33 12.91 11.49 -13.29
N ALA A 34 14.14 12.00 -13.44
CA ALA A 34 15.34 11.16 -13.47
C ALA A 34 16.08 11.19 -12.11
N GLU A 35 16.75 10.11 -11.79
CA GLU A 35 17.72 10.05 -10.71
C GLU A 35 19.05 10.69 -11.17
N SER A 36 19.82 11.25 -10.23
CA SER A 36 21.12 11.87 -10.54
C SER A 36 22.26 10.84 -10.55
N GLN A 37 22.04 9.65 -10.03
CA GLN A 37 23.02 8.57 -9.91
C GLN A 37 22.33 7.19 -9.86
N GLU A 38 23.07 6.11 -10.11
CA GLU A 38 22.56 4.75 -10.25
C GLU A 38 22.85 3.83 -9.04
N GLU A 39 23.65 4.28 -8.09
CA GLU A 39 24.16 3.41 -7.01
C GLU A 39 23.27 3.33 -5.78
N LYS A 40 22.44 4.35 -5.55
CA LYS A 40 21.62 4.48 -4.33
C LYS A 40 20.21 4.92 -4.66
N ASP A 41 19.28 4.65 -3.73
CA ASP A 41 17.91 5.14 -3.85
C ASP A 41 17.88 6.67 -3.92
N GLU A 42 17.20 7.19 -4.92
CA GLU A 42 16.96 8.62 -5.11
C GLU A 42 15.53 8.87 -5.60
N PRO A 43 14.50 8.37 -4.88
CA PRO A 43 13.13 8.50 -5.37
C PRO A 43 12.65 9.96 -5.44
N GLY A 44 13.28 10.92 -4.75
CA GLY A 44 12.89 12.32 -4.76
C GLY A 44 11.52 12.59 -4.13
N ASN A 45 11.00 13.80 -4.30
CA ASN A 45 9.64 14.22 -3.93
C ASN A 45 9.18 13.72 -2.54
N GLU A 46 10.02 13.92 -1.52
CA GLU A 46 9.83 13.51 -0.12
C GLU A 46 9.70 12.00 0.13
N TRP A 47 9.86 11.16 -0.88
CA TRP A 47 9.94 9.72 -0.68
C TRP A 47 11.22 9.34 0.06
N GLY A 48 11.08 8.52 1.08
CA GLY A 48 12.19 7.93 1.84
C GLY A 48 12.24 6.42 1.70
N THR A 49 13.40 5.82 1.95
CA THR A 49 13.60 4.37 1.89
C THR A 49 14.28 3.83 3.14
N ASN A 50 14.18 2.51 3.36
CA ASN A 50 14.88 1.85 4.45
C ASN A 50 16.24 1.24 4.03
N SER A 51 16.67 1.39 2.81
CA SER A 51 17.84 0.71 2.21
C SER A 51 19.13 0.97 2.97
N ARG A 52 19.34 2.19 3.42
CA ARG A 52 20.51 2.54 4.25
C ARG A 52 20.64 1.64 5.49
N LYS A 53 19.51 1.31 6.15
CA LYS A 53 19.50 0.55 7.41
C LYS A 53 19.31 -0.94 7.18
N ARG A 54 18.67 -1.34 6.09
CA ARG A 54 18.18 -2.70 5.88
C ARG A 54 18.84 -3.45 4.73
N ALA A 55 19.50 -2.73 3.82
CA ALA A 55 20.23 -3.30 2.68
C ALA A 55 21.66 -2.80 2.63
N LYS A 56 22.26 -2.42 3.77
CA LYS A 56 23.64 -1.89 3.86
C LYS A 56 23.88 -0.67 2.95
N GLY A 57 22.84 0.05 2.56
CA GLY A 57 22.89 1.20 1.66
C GLY A 57 22.83 0.86 0.17
N ASN A 58 22.65 -0.40 -0.19
CA ASN A 58 22.44 -0.82 -1.58
C ASN A 58 21.09 -0.33 -2.10
N LYS A 59 21.03 -0.04 -3.40
CA LYS A 59 19.83 0.42 -4.10
C LYS A 59 18.72 -0.63 -4.05
N GLN A 60 17.51 -0.22 -3.74
CA GLN A 60 16.29 -1.04 -3.73
C GLN A 60 15.09 -0.29 -4.35
N VAL A 61 15.31 0.95 -4.79
CA VAL A 61 14.31 1.76 -5.48
C VAL A 61 14.98 2.40 -6.69
N ASP A 62 14.31 2.32 -7.84
CA ASP A 62 14.79 2.82 -9.12
C ASP A 62 13.67 3.56 -9.85
N LEU A 63 13.96 4.76 -10.37
CA LEU A 63 13.03 5.48 -11.21
C LEU A 63 13.36 5.17 -12.67
N VAL A 64 12.48 4.43 -13.33
CA VAL A 64 12.67 3.97 -14.71
C VAL A 64 11.38 4.08 -15.49
N ASP A 65 11.47 4.63 -16.70
CA ASP A 65 10.34 4.77 -17.63
C ASP A 65 9.11 5.45 -17.00
N GLY A 66 9.32 6.52 -16.21
CA GLY A 66 8.25 7.25 -15.53
C GLY A 66 7.57 6.45 -14.40
N THR A 67 8.21 5.42 -13.86
CA THR A 67 7.67 4.60 -12.78
C THR A 67 8.65 4.43 -11.65
N MET A 68 8.19 4.05 -10.46
CA MET A 68 9.05 3.65 -9.33
C MET A 68 9.08 2.12 -9.22
N ARG A 69 10.20 1.52 -9.60
CA ARG A 69 10.47 0.10 -9.40
C ARG A 69 11.06 -0.11 -8.01
N ILE A 70 10.45 -0.98 -7.23
CA ILE A 70 10.88 -1.36 -5.88
C ILE A 70 11.27 -2.83 -5.91
N PHE A 71 12.49 -3.14 -5.49
CA PHE A 71 13.03 -4.51 -5.51
C PHE A 71 13.90 -4.79 -4.29
N ILE A 72 13.89 -6.04 -3.80
CA ILE A 72 14.72 -6.41 -2.65
C ILE A 72 16.15 -6.71 -3.11
N HIS A 73 17.13 -6.09 -2.44
CA HIS A 73 18.54 -6.43 -2.63
C HIS A 73 18.91 -7.69 -1.83
N GLU A 74 19.86 -8.50 -2.31
CA GLU A 74 20.29 -9.75 -1.64
C GLU A 74 20.84 -9.54 -0.21
N GLU A 75 21.46 -8.38 0.06
CA GLU A 75 21.95 -8.00 1.38
C GLU A 75 20.87 -7.48 2.33
N ALA A 76 19.60 -7.43 1.89
CA ALA A 76 18.53 -6.90 2.71
C ALA A 76 18.09 -7.91 3.79
N ASP A 77 18.02 -7.44 5.03
CA ASP A 77 17.52 -8.22 6.17
C ASP A 77 16.02 -8.01 6.45
N HIS A 78 15.36 -7.23 5.61
CA HIS A 78 13.96 -6.83 5.77
C HIS A 78 13.33 -6.48 4.43
N ALA A 79 12.01 -6.60 4.32
CA ALA A 79 11.27 -6.08 3.18
C ALA A 79 11.60 -4.60 2.91
N VAL A 80 11.60 -4.22 1.64
CA VAL A 80 11.77 -2.81 1.26
C VAL A 80 10.61 -2.01 1.83
N SER A 81 10.93 -0.85 2.39
CA SER A 81 9.94 0.10 2.90
C SER A 81 10.19 1.44 2.24
N VAL A 82 9.30 1.83 1.34
CA VAL A 82 9.29 3.16 0.72
C VAL A 82 8.22 3.99 1.41
N THR A 83 8.58 5.18 1.88
CA THR A 83 7.72 5.98 2.76
C THR A 83 7.48 7.36 2.21
N HIS A 84 6.25 7.86 2.37
CA HIS A 84 5.92 9.25 2.08
C HIS A 84 5.11 9.86 3.24
N PRO A 85 5.42 11.08 3.69
CA PRO A 85 4.62 11.78 4.69
C PRO A 85 3.32 12.28 4.07
N PHE A 86 2.26 12.27 4.86
CA PHE A 86 0.98 12.94 4.58
C PHE A 86 0.25 13.19 5.89
N GLU A 87 -0.90 13.84 5.86
CA GLU A 87 -1.73 13.95 7.05
C GLU A 87 -3.22 13.96 6.70
N PHE A 88 -3.96 12.97 7.22
CA PHE A 88 -5.41 12.98 7.24
C PHE A 88 -5.99 12.19 8.43
N THR A 89 -7.24 12.50 8.81
CA THR A 89 -8.07 11.66 9.68
C THR A 89 -8.85 10.66 8.82
N ASP A 90 -9.65 11.18 7.90
CA ASP A 90 -10.35 10.44 6.85
C ASP A 90 -9.86 10.91 5.48
N GLY A 91 -9.87 10.02 4.51
CA GLY A 91 -9.33 10.31 3.21
C GLY A 91 -9.11 9.08 2.35
N ALA A 92 -8.32 9.21 1.31
CA ALA A 92 -8.04 8.11 0.40
C ALA A 92 -6.59 8.12 -0.09
N VAL A 93 -6.11 6.94 -0.43
CA VAL A 93 -4.84 6.72 -1.12
C VAL A 93 -5.11 5.87 -2.35
N ALA A 94 -4.68 6.33 -3.50
CA ALA A 94 -4.69 5.54 -4.74
C ALA A 94 -3.28 5.47 -5.32
N LEU A 95 -3.01 4.39 -6.03
CA LEU A 95 -1.83 4.23 -6.88
C LEU A 95 -2.08 3.15 -7.92
N ARG A 96 -1.27 3.13 -8.97
CA ARG A 96 -1.15 1.99 -9.88
C ARG A 96 0.01 1.13 -9.45
N PHE A 97 -0.13 -0.17 -9.59
CA PHE A 97 0.96 -1.10 -9.31
C PHE A 97 0.96 -2.28 -10.28
N LYS A 98 2.13 -2.91 -10.40
CA LYS A 98 2.31 -4.14 -11.17
C LYS A 98 3.15 -5.11 -10.36
N LEU A 99 2.62 -6.31 -10.11
CA LEU A 99 3.38 -7.42 -9.56
C LEU A 99 4.15 -8.09 -10.71
N GLU A 100 5.44 -8.32 -10.52
CA GLU A 100 6.28 -8.90 -11.57
C GLU A 100 6.26 -10.45 -11.56
N ASP A 101 5.95 -11.07 -10.39
CA ASP A 101 6.01 -12.52 -10.20
C ASP A 101 4.91 -13.00 -9.22
N GLU A 102 4.56 -14.29 -9.28
CA GLU A 102 3.60 -14.96 -8.38
C GLU A 102 3.97 -14.90 -6.89
N GLY A 103 5.23 -14.66 -6.58
CA GLY A 103 5.73 -14.49 -5.23
C GLY A 103 5.71 -13.07 -4.69
N ASP A 104 5.29 -12.09 -5.50
CA ASP A 104 5.29 -10.69 -5.15
C ASP A 104 4.07 -10.28 -4.32
N SER A 105 4.20 -9.18 -3.65
CA SER A 105 3.08 -8.52 -2.97
C SER A 105 3.43 -7.09 -2.62
N ILE A 106 2.41 -6.24 -2.54
CA ILE A 106 2.53 -4.88 -2.04
C ILE A 106 1.69 -4.71 -0.77
N GLY A 107 2.24 -4.00 0.21
CA GLY A 107 1.54 -3.59 1.42
C GLY A 107 1.44 -2.08 1.47
N LEU A 108 0.24 -1.53 1.58
CA LEU A 108 -0.01 -0.12 1.88
C LEU A 108 -0.22 0.00 3.39
N ASN A 109 0.81 0.42 4.11
CA ASN A 109 0.81 0.52 5.55
C ASN A 109 0.69 1.98 5.99
N PHE A 110 -0.33 2.26 6.78
CA PHE A 110 -0.61 3.58 7.34
C PHE A 110 -0.04 3.68 8.74
N ALA A 111 0.60 4.80 9.05
CA ALA A 111 1.29 4.96 10.31
C ALA A 111 1.15 6.37 10.89
N ASP A 112 1.31 6.46 12.22
CA ASP A 112 1.61 7.68 12.96
C ASP A 112 2.84 7.44 13.85
N LEU A 113 3.95 8.13 13.56
CA LEU A 113 5.20 7.98 14.32
C LEU A 113 5.11 8.53 15.75
N LYS A 114 4.06 9.34 16.05
CA LYS A 114 3.78 9.85 17.39
C LYS A 114 3.02 8.85 18.25
N GLU A 115 2.37 7.84 17.64
CA GLU A 115 1.65 6.79 18.37
C GLU A 115 2.65 5.82 19.03
N LYS A 116 2.78 5.90 20.35
CA LYS A 116 3.76 5.15 21.13
C LYS A 116 3.24 3.82 21.68
N SER A 117 1.94 3.55 21.59
CA SER A 117 1.36 2.29 22.06
C SER A 117 1.63 1.12 21.09
N VAL A 118 2.13 1.43 19.89
CA VAL A 118 2.43 0.44 18.83
C VAL A 118 3.88 0.51 18.37
N HIS A 119 4.38 -0.60 17.85
CA HIS A 119 5.71 -0.65 17.27
C HIS A 119 5.77 0.21 16.00
N ALA A 120 6.75 1.11 15.92
CA ALA A 120 7.05 1.95 14.76
C ALA A 120 5.84 2.73 14.20
N GLY A 121 4.84 3.03 15.03
CA GLY A 121 3.67 3.80 14.64
C GLY A 121 2.68 3.09 13.71
N HIS A 122 2.78 1.78 13.52
CA HIS A 122 1.90 1.02 12.62
C HIS A 122 0.44 1.05 13.08
N LEU A 123 -0.47 1.56 12.23
CA LEU A 123 -1.90 1.67 12.52
C LEU A 123 -2.69 0.54 11.85
N PHE A 124 -2.67 0.47 10.55
CA PHE A 124 -3.33 -0.56 9.75
C PHE A 124 -2.60 -0.76 8.42
N MET A 125 -2.92 -1.85 7.72
CA MET A 125 -2.28 -2.19 6.45
C MET A 125 -3.23 -2.95 5.54
N VAL A 126 -3.22 -2.58 4.26
CA VAL A 126 -3.72 -3.41 3.16
C VAL A 126 -2.55 -4.17 2.56
N LYS A 127 -2.71 -5.45 2.29
CA LYS A 127 -1.75 -6.26 1.54
C LYS A 127 -2.43 -6.88 0.33
N ILE A 128 -1.82 -6.74 -0.83
CA ILE A 128 -2.28 -7.30 -2.10
C ILE A 128 -1.23 -8.27 -2.62
N SER A 129 -1.67 -9.43 -3.04
CA SER A 129 -0.86 -10.49 -3.66
C SER A 129 -1.63 -11.14 -4.82
N PRO A 130 -1.01 -11.95 -5.68
CA PRO A 130 -1.69 -12.55 -6.83
C PRO A 130 -2.96 -13.36 -6.49
N LYS A 131 -3.09 -13.86 -5.25
CA LYS A 131 -4.15 -14.80 -4.86
C LYS A 131 -5.14 -14.26 -3.83
N GLN A 132 -4.80 -13.16 -3.15
CA GLN A 132 -5.64 -12.62 -2.09
C GLN A 132 -5.33 -11.17 -1.78
N VAL A 133 -6.33 -10.49 -1.21
CA VAL A 133 -6.17 -9.23 -0.50
C VAL A 133 -6.34 -9.46 1.00
N GLN A 134 -5.69 -8.63 1.82
CA GLN A 134 -5.79 -8.71 3.27
C GLN A 134 -5.80 -7.31 3.86
N ILE A 135 -6.71 -7.05 4.81
CA ILE A 135 -6.76 -5.80 5.59
C ILE A 135 -6.50 -6.16 7.04
N ASN A 136 -5.62 -5.40 7.70
CA ASN A 136 -5.20 -5.65 9.08
C ASN A 136 -5.31 -4.37 9.93
N ASP A 137 -5.97 -4.44 11.05
CA ASP A 137 -5.81 -3.49 12.15
C ASP A 137 -4.55 -3.87 12.93
N LEU A 138 -3.48 -3.14 12.69
CA LEU A 138 -2.18 -3.37 13.36
C LEU A 138 -2.14 -2.69 14.73
N LYS A 139 -2.84 -1.54 14.87
CA LYS A 139 -2.82 -0.73 16.10
C LYS A 139 -3.39 -1.48 17.29
N THR A 140 -4.57 -2.08 17.14
CA THR A 140 -5.18 -2.87 18.20
C THR A 140 -4.87 -4.37 18.09
N GLY A 141 -4.09 -4.75 17.08
CA GLY A 141 -3.67 -6.11 16.75
C GLY A 141 -2.17 -6.33 16.90
N ASN A 142 -1.57 -6.83 15.84
CA ASN A 142 -0.20 -7.36 15.80
C ASN A 142 0.92 -6.39 16.22
N MET A 143 0.72 -5.08 16.10
CA MET A 143 1.75 -4.08 16.42
C MET A 143 1.53 -3.39 17.76
N LYS A 144 0.42 -3.66 18.47
CA LYS A 144 0.27 -3.29 19.88
C LYS A 144 1.46 -3.85 20.68
N LEU A 145 2.16 -3.02 21.43
CA LEU A 145 3.45 -3.39 22.04
C LEU A 145 3.38 -4.66 22.89
N GLU A 146 2.36 -4.81 23.74
CA GLU A 146 2.17 -6.01 24.57
C GLU A 146 1.99 -7.28 23.72
N ILE A 147 1.17 -7.20 22.66
CA ILE A 147 0.92 -8.31 21.73
C ILE A 147 2.19 -8.66 20.95
N ARG A 148 2.89 -7.66 20.46
CA ARG A 148 4.15 -7.85 19.74
C ARG A 148 5.19 -8.53 20.63
N THR A 149 5.34 -8.10 21.89
CA THR A 149 6.25 -8.70 22.85
C THR A 149 5.88 -10.16 23.11
N ALA A 150 4.60 -10.46 23.38
CA ALA A 150 4.11 -11.81 23.59
C ALA A 150 4.34 -12.73 22.36
N ARG A 151 4.18 -12.19 21.13
CA ARG A 151 4.49 -12.94 19.89
C ARG A 151 5.97 -13.25 19.77
N GLN A 152 6.85 -12.28 20.06
CA GLN A 152 8.31 -12.48 19.99
C GLN A 152 8.81 -13.51 21.00
N SER A 153 8.25 -13.50 22.22
CA SER A 153 8.56 -14.47 23.27
C SER A 153 7.76 -15.79 23.15
N LYS A 154 6.92 -15.94 22.11
CA LYS A 154 6.06 -17.11 21.89
C LYS A 154 5.12 -17.40 23.08
N SER A 155 4.66 -16.35 23.77
CA SER A 155 3.83 -16.42 24.98
C SER A 155 2.43 -15.84 24.80
N LEU A 156 1.90 -15.81 23.56
CA LEU A 156 0.52 -15.40 23.30
C LEU A 156 -0.45 -16.30 24.05
N THR A 157 -1.40 -15.69 24.76
CA THR A 157 -2.53 -16.40 25.35
C THR A 157 -3.54 -16.81 24.27
N GLU A 158 -4.43 -17.76 24.61
CA GLU A 158 -5.53 -18.13 23.72
C GLU A 158 -6.46 -16.94 23.43
N GLU A 159 -6.71 -16.09 24.44
CA GLU A 159 -7.52 -14.89 24.29
C GLU A 159 -6.87 -13.90 23.33
N GLN A 160 -5.58 -13.62 23.48
CA GLN A 160 -4.83 -12.76 22.56
C GLN A 160 -4.84 -13.31 21.14
N THR A 161 -4.72 -14.62 20.98
CA THR A 161 -4.79 -15.28 19.68
C THR A 161 -6.16 -15.10 19.02
N LYS A 162 -7.26 -15.26 19.78
CA LYS A 162 -8.63 -15.03 19.31
C LYS A 162 -8.87 -13.55 18.92
N ILE A 163 -8.31 -12.62 19.71
CA ILE A 163 -8.37 -11.18 19.37
C ILE A 163 -7.67 -10.94 18.04
N LEU A 164 -6.46 -11.45 17.84
CA LEU A 164 -5.69 -11.25 16.62
C LEU A 164 -6.39 -11.77 15.36
N GLN A 165 -7.10 -12.88 15.47
CA GLN A 165 -7.89 -13.42 14.36
C GLN A 165 -8.99 -12.45 13.91
N LYS A 166 -9.57 -11.67 14.84
CA LYS A 166 -10.60 -10.66 14.55
C LYS A 166 -10.03 -9.33 14.07
N LYS A 167 -8.70 -9.14 14.11
CA LYS A 167 -8.01 -7.91 13.71
C LYS A 167 -7.51 -7.95 12.26
N GLN A 168 -8.04 -8.87 11.48
CA GLN A 168 -7.75 -9.00 10.07
C GLN A 168 -8.91 -9.61 9.31
N VAL A 169 -9.02 -9.25 8.05
CA VAL A 169 -9.87 -9.91 7.06
C VAL A 169 -9.01 -10.29 5.86
N LYS A 170 -9.29 -11.46 5.29
CA LYS A 170 -8.65 -11.97 4.07
C LYS A 170 -9.75 -12.34 3.09
N SER A 171 -9.62 -11.86 1.87
CA SER A 171 -10.55 -12.16 0.78
C SER A 171 -9.75 -12.76 -0.39
N PRO A 172 -10.16 -13.93 -0.90
CA PRO A 172 -9.61 -14.43 -2.15
C PRO A 172 -9.84 -13.40 -3.26
N HIS A 173 -8.79 -13.06 -3.98
CA HIS A 173 -8.86 -12.16 -5.13
C HIS A 173 -7.72 -12.53 -6.09
N LYS A 174 -8.00 -12.54 -7.40
CA LYS A 174 -7.00 -12.82 -8.42
C LYS A 174 -6.48 -11.49 -8.98
N THR A 175 -5.24 -11.15 -8.64
CA THR A 175 -4.51 -10.02 -9.21
C THR A 175 -3.52 -10.57 -10.25
N ALA A 176 -3.66 -10.20 -11.51
CA ALA A 176 -2.82 -10.74 -12.58
C ALA A 176 -1.37 -10.26 -12.45
N VAL A 177 -0.43 -11.16 -12.69
CA VAL A 177 1.00 -10.84 -12.70
C VAL A 177 1.38 -10.28 -14.06
N GLY A 178 2.25 -9.26 -14.09
CA GLY A 178 2.69 -8.59 -15.31
C GLY A 178 1.73 -7.54 -15.85
N GLU A 179 0.56 -7.36 -15.24
CA GLU A 179 -0.44 -6.37 -15.62
C GLU A 179 -0.48 -5.21 -14.62
N TRP A 180 -0.87 -4.03 -15.08
CA TRP A 180 -1.12 -2.87 -14.22
C TRP A 180 -2.49 -2.99 -13.57
N HIS A 181 -2.54 -2.66 -12.28
CA HIS A 181 -3.74 -2.62 -11.47
C HIS A 181 -3.87 -1.27 -10.77
N ASP A 182 -5.09 -0.74 -10.72
CA ASP A 182 -5.43 0.45 -9.95
C ASP A 182 -5.91 0.04 -8.56
N VAL A 183 -5.26 0.52 -7.50
CA VAL A 183 -5.71 0.33 -6.13
C VAL A 183 -6.21 1.64 -5.54
N LEU A 184 -7.33 1.57 -4.82
CA LEU A 184 -7.87 2.65 -4.01
C LEU A 184 -8.16 2.13 -2.60
N VAL A 185 -7.58 2.81 -1.61
CA VAL A 185 -7.84 2.59 -0.18
C VAL A 185 -8.56 3.82 0.36
N GLN A 186 -9.82 3.67 0.77
CA GLN A 186 -10.61 4.73 1.40
C GLN A 186 -10.72 4.45 2.90
N VAL A 187 -10.59 5.51 3.70
CA VAL A 187 -10.72 5.45 5.15
C VAL A 187 -11.77 6.46 5.59
N GLU A 188 -12.78 5.97 6.32
CA GLU A 188 -13.86 6.77 6.88
C GLU A 188 -14.23 6.25 8.27
N GLY A 189 -13.89 7.04 9.30
CA GLY A 189 -14.04 6.62 10.69
C GLY A 189 -13.29 5.31 10.98
N GLU A 190 -13.99 4.29 11.43
CA GLU A 190 -13.45 2.95 11.74
C GLU A 190 -13.36 2.02 10.52
N THR A 191 -13.84 2.46 9.37
CA THR A 191 -13.97 1.60 8.19
C THR A 191 -12.91 1.92 7.14
N LEU A 192 -12.27 0.87 6.63
CA LEU A 192 -11.42 0.89 5.46
C LEU A 192 -12.11 0.09 4.35
N THR A 193 -12.21 0.70 3.17
CA THR A 193 -12.67 0.05 1.94
C THR A 193 -11.51 -0.04 0.95
N LEU A 194 -11.34 -1.22 0.36
CA LEU A 194 -10.33 -1.50 -0.65
C LEU A 194 -11.00 -1.78 -1.98
N SER A 195 -10.63 -1.03 -3.01
CA SER A 195 -11.01 -1.31 -4.40
C SER A 195 -9.78 -1.63 -5.25
N LEU A 196 -9.93 -2.56 -6.17
CA LEU A 196 -8.97 -2.87 -7.23
C LEU A 196 -9.68 -2.76 -8.58
N ASP A 197 -9.05 -2.08 -9.52
CA ASP A 197 -9.56 -1.90 -10.89
C ASP A 197 -11.01 -1.37 -10.94
N GLY A 198 -11.35 -0.52 -9.94
CA GLY A 198 -12.69 0.08 -9.80
C GLY A 198 -13.72 -0.78 -9.07
N GLU A 199 -13.40 -2.02 -8.68
CA GLU A 199 -14.29 -2.91 -7.95
C GLU A 199 -13.92 -3.00 -6.46
N GLU A 200 -14.89 -2.94 -5.55
CA GLU A 200 -14.67 -3.20 -4.12
C GLU A 200 -14.33 -4.68 -3.90
N VAL A 201 -13.12 -4.94 -3.41
CA VAL A 201 -12.60 -6.30 -3.16
C VAL A 201 -12.49 -6.64 -1.68
N GLY A 202 -12.73 -5.67 -0.81
CA GLY A 202 -12.74 -5.87 0.62
C GLY A 202 -13.07 -4.63 1.43
N SER A 203 -13.70 -4.85 2.59
CA SER A 203 -13.95 -3.82 3.58
C SER A 203 -13.70 -4.35 4.97
N PHE A 204 -13.28 -3.49 5.89
CA PHE A 204 -13.01 -3.89 7.27
C PHE A 204 -13.23 -2.73 8.24
N THR A 205 -14.04 -2.98 9.28
CA THR A 205 -14.29 -2.03 10.35
C THR A 205 -13.57 -2.46 11.62
N SER A 206 -12.71 -1.59 12.16
CA SER A 206 -11.97 -1.87 13.39
C SER A 206 -11.50 -0.57 14.05
N PRO A 207 -11.49 -0.49 15.41
CA PRO A 207 -11.13 0.74 16.13
C PRO A 207 -9.74 1.29 15.83
N GLY A 208 -8.78 0.46 15.43
CA GLY A 208 -7.44 0.92 15.09
C GLY A 208 -7.37 1.75 13.80
N ILE A 209 -8.37 1.59 12.91
CA ILE A 209 -8.50 2.36 11.67
C ILE A 209 -8.91 3.80 11.96
N ALA A 210 -9.76 4.04 12.98
CA ALA A 210 -10.24 5.36 13.39
C ALA A 210 -9.18 6.24 14.08
N HIS A 211 -7.89 5.89 14.01
CA HIS A 211 -6.84 6.72 14.56
C HIS A 211 -6.90 8.13 13.98
N THR A 212 -6.87 9.14 14.86
CA THR A 212 -7.17 10.54 14.50
C THR A 212 -6.22 11.13 13.46
N THR A 213 -4.97 10.67 13.41
CA THR A 213 -3.97 11.18 12.46
C THR A 213 -3.20 10.05 11.82
N LYS A 214 -3.40 9.84 10.52
CA LYS A 214 -2.53 9.02 9.68
C LYS A 214 -1.53 9.98 9.04
N CYS A 215 -0.24 9.81 9.30
CA CYS A 215 0.78 10.78 8.87
C CYS A 215 1.89 10.20 8.01
N MET A 216 1.80 8.94 7.64
CA MET A 216 2.79 8.29 6.77
C MET A 216 2.20 7.09 6.04
N LEU A 217 2.39 7.04 4.73
CA LEU A 217 2.27 5.81 3.94
C LEU A 217 3.62 5.10 3.92
N ARG A 218 3.59 3.78 4.07
CA ARG A 218 4.72 2.89 3.78
C ARG A 218 4.30 1.86 2.75
N LEU A 219 4.92 1.87 1.60
CA LEU A 219 4.86 0.76 0.66
C LEU A 219 5.80 -0.32 1.18
N SER A 220 5.26 -1.46 1.55
CA SER A 220 6.02 -2.61 2.06
C SER A 220 6.11 -3.67 0.97
N VAL A 221 7.31 -3.86 0.43
CA VAL A 221 7.57 -4.75 -0.70
C VAL A 221 8.58 -5.81 -0.28
N PRO A 222 8.16 -7.07 -0.12
CA PRO A 222 9.07 -8.16 0.29
C PRO A 222 9.94 -8.69 -0.85
N LYS A 223 9.58 -8.46 -2.12
CA LYS A 223 10.35 -8.86 -3.31
C LYS A 223 10.38 -7.72 -4.33
N ASN A 224 9.49 -7.75 -5.35
CA ASN A 224 9.45 -6.77 -6.43
C ASN A 224 8.04 -6.20 -6.61
N VAL A 225 7.96 -4.93 -6.99
CA VAL A 225 6.72 -4.26 -7.42
C VAL A 225 7.11 -3.03 -8.23
N VAL A 226 6.36 -2.72 -9.27
CA VAL A 226 6.42 -1.42 -9.94
C VAL A 226 5.21 -0.59 -9.49
N VAL A 227 5.43 0.69 -9.20
CA VAL A 227 4.40 1.63 -8.71
C VAL A 227 4.38 2.88 -9.55
N ASP A 228 3.19 3.44 -9.76
CA ASP A 228 2.97 4.65 -10.53
C ASP A 228 1.71 5.40 -10.05
N ASP A 229 1.51 6.64 -10.51
CA ASP A 229 0.29 7.45 -10.32
C ASP A 229 -0.21 7.52 -8.86
N VAL A 230 0.68 7.77 -7.91
CA VAL A 230 0.30 7.86 -6.47
C VAL A 230 -0.45 9.14 -6.19
N LYS A 231 -1.58 9.04 -5.47
CA LYS A 231 -2.42 10.17 -5.08
C LYS A 231 -2.93 10.01 -3.64
N PHE A 232 -2.92 11.12 -2.88
CA PHE A 232 -3.50 11.17 -1.54
C PHE A 232 -4.56 12.27 -1.48
N TRP A 233 -5.71 11.93 -0.86
CA TRP A 233 -6.80 12.88 -0.59
C TRP A 233 -7.11 12.93 0.89
N ARG A 234 -7.55 14.08 1.35
CA ARG A 234 -7.99 14.33 2.71
C ARG A 234 -9.44 14.82 2.70
N LYS A 235 -10.31 14.14 3.46
CA LYS A 235 -11.64 14.66 3.77
C LYS A 235 -11.52 15.78 4.81
N LYS A 236 -12.37 16.81 4.68
CA LYS A 236 -12.43 17.93 5.63
C LYS A 236 -13.24 17.55 6.86
#